data_5b1c43a41f120d2845f1dad2aff33de1
#
_entry.id   5b1c43a41f120d2845f1dad2aff33de1
#
_cell.length_a   1.000
_cell.length_b   1.000
_cell.length_c   1.000
_cell.angle_alpha   90.00
_cell.angle_beta   90.00
_cell.angle_gamma   90.00
#
_symmetry.space_group_name_H-M   'P 1'
#
loop_
_entity.id
_entity.type
_entity.pdbx_description
1 polymer ?
#
loop_
_entity_poly.entity_id
_entity_poly.type
_entity_poly.pdbx_seq_one_letter_code
_entity_poly.pdbx_strand_id
1 'polypeptide(L)'
;SIADDLRYARSNRLMFELLMAYFVLQGTIMMIQPVVTLYIGELQHSMSNAAVTAGTIMSCGGIAGALTTTFWGRLGQKKGYYRAICMTISGAGLGMLIQSIPDSIFWFGVCQAMVSCFIVGANPSLNAALVKCTPESFRGRAFGLSNTAQQMGSMIGPLLSAGITEFMPIYMVYILAGIVLLYLAWRMYQAHLHSVSL
;
A
#
# COMPACT_ATOMS: atom_id res chain seq x y z
N SER A 1 6.93 12.78 -25.64
CA SER A 1 7.62 11.47 -25.39
C SER A 1 7.52 11.11 -23.92
N ILE A 2 7.75 9.84 -23.57
CA ILE A 2 7.77 9.37 -22.16
C ILE A 2 8.75 10.19 -21.31
N ALA A 3 9.88 10.58 -21.90
CA ALA A 3 10.87 11.42 -21.23
C ALA A 3 10.33 12.81 -20.88
N ASP A 4 9.51 13.40 -21.74
CA ASP A 4 8.88 14.69 -21.49
C ASP A 4 7.80 14.61 -20.43
N ASP A 5 7.04 13.51 -20.42
CA ASP A 5 6.02 13.23 -19.41
C ASP A 5 6.66 13.01 -18.02
N LEU A 6 7.79 12.32 -17.96
CA LEU A 6 8.59 12.16 -16.73
C LEU A 6 9.19 13.47 -16.27
N ARG A 7 9.66 14.31 -17.19
CA ARG A 7 10.18 15.64 -16.86
C ARG A 7 9.09 16.53 -16.31
N TYR A 8 7.90 16.50 -16.89
CA TYR A 8 6.72 17.22 -16.39
C TYR A 8 6.31 16.73 -14.99
N ALA A 9 6.23 15.41 -14.79
CA ALA A 9 5.91 14.83 -13.50
C ALA A 9 6.93 15.21 -12.42
N ARG A 10 8.22 15.25 -12.76
CA ARG A 10 9.28 15.64 -11.84
C ARG A 10 9.25 17.13 -11.50
N SER A 11 8.77 17.98 -12.40
CA SER A 11 8.62 19.41 -12.17
C SER A 11 7.44 19.74 -11.26
N ASN A 12 6.41 18.89 -11.23
CA ASN A 12 5.25 19.02 -10.35
C ASN A 12 5.46 18.14 -9.10
N ARG A 13 5.83 18.78 -7.99
CA ARG A 13 6.13 18.09 -6.73
C ARG A 13 5.01 17.17 -6.26
N LEU A 14 3.75 17.60 -6.32
CA LEU A 14 2.61 16.80 -5.90
C LEU A 14 2.44 15.55 -6.76
N MET A 15 2.56 15.70 -8.07
CA MET A 15 2.46 14.58 -9.01
C MET A 15 3.59 13.57 -8.77
N PHE A 16 4.81 14.05 -8.54
CA PHE A 16 5.94 13.18 -8.23
C PHE A 16 5.71 12.39 -6.94
N GLU A 17 5.25 13.05 -5.87
CA GLU A 17 4.95 12.37 -4.61
C GLU A 17 3.82 11.33 -4.77
N LEU A 18 2.79 11.61 -5.58
CA LEU A 18 1.75 10.65 -5.89
C LEU A 18 2.28 9.43 -6.66
N LEU A 19 3.13 9.64 -7.65
CA LEU A 19 3.76 8.54 -8.39
C LEU A 19 4.65 7.67 -7.48
N MET A 20 5.42 8.30 -6.60
CA MET A 20 6.19 7.58 -5.58
C MET A 20 5.28 6.81 -4.63
N ALA A 21 4.13 7.37 -4.25
CA ALA A 21 3.15 6.68 -3.42
C ALA A 21 2.59 5.43 -4.12
N TYR A 22 2.26 5.49 -5.40
CA TYR A 22 1.83 4.32 -6.17
C TYR A 22 2.91 3.24 -6.22
N PHE A 23 4.16 3.64 -6.49
CA PHE A 23 5.29 2.72 -6.53
C PHE A 23 5.51 2.02 -5.18
N VAL A 24 5.60 2.78 -4.10
CA VAL A 24 5.88 2.25 -2.76
C VAL A 24 4.72 1.40 -2.25
N LEU A 25 3.48 1.87 -2.41
CA LEU A 25 2.30 1.12 -1.98
C LEU A 25 2.20 -0.23 -2.68
N GLN A 26 2.32 -0.24 -4.00
CA GLN A 26 2.25 -1.47 -4.79
C GLN A 26 3.43 -2.39 -4.48
N GLY A 27 4.64 -1.85 -4.36
CA GLY A 27 5.83 -2.60 -3.98
C GLY A 27 5.68 -3.27 -2.60
N THR A 28 5.12 -2.57 -1.64
CA THR A 28 4.85 -3.07 -0.29
C THR A 28 3.82 -4.21 -0.31
N ILE A 29 2.72 -4.06 -1.05
CA ILE A 29 1.70 -5.09 -1.20
C ILE A 29 2.31 -6.36 -1.83
N MET A 30 3.07 -6.19 -2.90
CA MET A 30 3.71 -7.31 -3.60
C MET A 30 4.87 -7.94 -2.82
N MET A 31 5.50 -7.20 -1.93
CA MET A 31 6.52 -7.71 -1.03
C MET A 31 5.95 -8.70 -0.01
N ILE A 32 4.74 -8.43 0.47
CA ILE A 32 4.07 -9.27 1.47
C ILE A 32 3.43 -10.51 0.84
N GLN A 33 2.89 -10.42 -0.36
CA GLN A 33 2.11 -11.46 -0.99
C GLN A 33 2.79 -12.86 -1.02
N PRO A 34 4.06 -13.02 -1.42
CA PRO A 34 4.72 -14.33 -1.37
C PRO A 34 5.03 -14.79 0.05
N VAL A 35 5.13 -13.87 1.00
CA VAL A 35 5.55 -14.15 2.38
C VAL A 35 4.39 -14.64 3.25
N VAL A 36 3.15 -14.27 2.93
CA VAL A 36 1.96 -14.64 3.73
C VAL A 36 1.88 -16.16 3.94
N THR A 37 1.99 -16.94 2.88
CA THR A 37 1.89 -18.40 2.96
C THR A 37 3.03 -19.01 3.79
N LEU A 38 4.26 -18.51 3.60
CA LEU A 38 5.43 -18.95 4.35
C LEU A 38 5.31 -18.60 5.84
N TYR A 39 4.85 -17.40 6.15
CA TYR A 39 4.67 -16.95 7.51
C TYR A 39 3.57 -17.71 8.25
N ILE A 40 2.47 -18.04 7.55
CA ILE A 40 1.42 -18.91 8.08
C ILE A 40 1.96 -20.31 8.34
N GLY A 41 2.77 -20.87 7.43
CA GLY A 41 3.44 -22.15 7.62
C GLY A 41 4.34 -22.17 8.86
N GLU A 42 5.06 -21.09 9.11
CA GLU A 42 5.85 -20.90 10.34
C GLU A 42 4.97 -20.86 11.60
N LEU A 43 3.90 -20.09 11.59
CA LEU A 43 2.97 -19.97 12.71
C LEU A 43 2.25 -21.28 13.03
N GLN A 44 1.95 -22.11 12.00
CA GLN A 44 1.32 -23.42 12.16
C GLN A 44 2.33 -24.52 12.56
N HIS A 45 3.63 -24.23 12.54
CA HIS A 45 4.70 -25.22 12.63
C HIS A 45 4.57 -26.34 11.59
N SER A 46 3.90 -26.08 10.47
CA SER A 46 3.67 -27.02 9.38
C SER A 46 3.33 -26.29 8.09
N MET A 47 3.88 -26.74 6.97
CA MET A 47 3.49 -26.25 5.64
C MET A 47 2.21 -26.94 5.11
N SER A 48 1.72 -27.99 5.80
CA SER A 48 0.48 -28.64 5.43
C SER A 48 -0.69 -27.66 5.55
N ASN A 49 -1.46 -27.55 4.49
CA ASN A 49 -2.61 -26.63 4.37
C ASN A 49 -2.29 -25.13 4.53
N ALA A 50 -1.02 -24.72 4.58
CA ALA A 50 -0.66 -23.30 4.70
C ALA A 50 -1.23 -22.45 3.56
N ALA A 51 -1.27 -22.95 2.34
CA ALA A 51 -1.85 -22.27 1.19
C ALA A 51 -3.38 -22.10 1.34
N VAL A 52 -4.08 -23.09 1.86
CA VAL A 52 -5.54 -23.01 2.10
C VAL A 52 -5.84 -21.98 3.19
N THR A 53 -5.08 -22.03 4.28
CA THR A 53 -5.20 -21.06 5.38
C THR A 53 -4.91 -19.63 4.89
N ALA A 54 -3.85 -19.45 4.12
CA ALA A 54 -3.52 -18.17 3.51
C ALA A 54 -4.65 -17.65 2.61
N GLY A 55 -5.18 -18.50 1.74
CA GLY A 55 -6.30 -18.18 0.86
C GLY A 55 -7.55 -17.76 1.65
N THR A 56 -7.86 -18.47 2.72
CA THR A 56 -8.98 -18.15 3.61
C THR A 56 -8.80 -16.79 4.28
N ILE A 57 -7.64 -16.54 4.86
CA ILE A 57 -7.30 -15.27 5.53
C ILE A 57 -7.38 -14.11 4.53
N MET A 58 -6.80 -14.26 3.35
CA MET A 58 -6.83 -13.23 2.31
C MET A 58 -8.23 -12.97 1.79
N SER A 59 -9.05 -14.02 1.64
CA SER A 59 -10.46 -13.88 1.24
C SER A 59 -11.28 -13.12 2.29
N CYS A 60 -11.11 -13.43 3.56
CA CYS A 60 -11.75 -12.70 4.65
C CYS A 60 -11.29 -11.23 4.66
N GLY A 61 -10.01 -10.99 4.46
CA GLY A 61 -9.45 -9.65 4.31
C GLY A 61 -10.05 -8.88 3.13
N GLY A 62 -10.22 -9.55 1.99
CA GLY A 62 -10.86 -8.98 0.80
C GLY A 62 -12.32 -8.58 1.05
N ILE A 63 -13.08 -9.43 1.72
CA ILE A 63 -14.47 -9.13 2.10
C ILE A 63 -14.53 -7.93 3.05
N ALA A 64 -13.69 -7.93 4.10
CA ALA A 64 -13.60 -6.83 5.03
C ALA A 64 -13.21 -5.51 4.33
N GLY A 65 -12.26 -5.56 3.41
CA GLY A 65 -11.87 -4.44 2.58
C GLY A 65 -13.02 -3.92 1.71
N ALA A 66 -13.74 -4.80 1.04
CA ALA A 66 -14.89 -4.44 0.21
C ALA A 66 -15.97 -3.71 1.00
N LEU A 67 -16.25 -4.14 2.22
CA LEU A 67 -17.22 -3.49 3.10
C LEU A 67 -16.80 -2.07 3.52
N THR A 68 -15.50 -1.80 3.60
CA THR A 68 -14.97 -0.49 4.01
C THR A 68 -14.76 0.48 2.85
N THR A 69 -14.84 0.04 1.60
CA THR A 69 -14.59 0.88 0.41
C THR A 69 -15.46 2.13 0.39
N THR A 70 -16.76 1.97 0.68
CA THR A 70 -17.73 3.08 0.70
C THR A 70 -17.38 4.12 1.78
N PHE A 71 -16.90 3.66 2.94
CA PHE A 71 -16.47 4.54 4.02
C PHE A 71 -15.31 5.44 3.57
N TRP A 72 -14.28 4.86 2.93
CA TRP A 72 -13.13 5.62 2.43
C TRP A 72 -13.50 6.61 1.32
N GLY A 73 -14.39 6.21 0.42
CA GLY A 73 -14.90 7.10 -0.62
C GLY A 73 -15.61 8.31 -0.04
N ARG A 74 -16.49 8.12 0.94
CA ARG A 74 -17.19 9.21 1.63
C ARG A 74 -16.23 10.10 2.44
N LEU A 75 -15.25 9.49 3.10
CA LEU A 75 -14.25 10.23 3.88
C LEU A 75 -13.41 11.15 2.97
N GLY A 76 -12.98 10.64 1.83
CA GLY A 76 -12.24 11.42 0.84
C GLY A 76 -13.05 12.60 0.29
N GLN A 77 -14.34 12.40 0.02
CA GLN A 77 -15.23 13.47 -0.42
C GLN A 77 -15.45 14.56 0.65
N LYS A 78 -15.59 14.16 1.91
CA LYS A 78 -15.86 15.08 3.02
C LYS A 78 -14.62 15.80 3.55
N LYS A 79 -13.53 15.08 3.73
CA LYS A 79 -12.31 15.57 4.42
C LYS A 79 -11.12 15.81 3.49
N GLY A 80 -11.25 15.51 2.20
CA GLY A 80 -10.19 15.62 1.22
C GLY A 80 -9.43 14.32 1.01
N TYR A 81 -8.98 14.12 -0.23
CA TYR A 81 -8.32 12.87 -0.63
C TYR A 81 -6.92 12.70 -0.02
N TYR A 82 -6.19 13.79 0.23
CA TYR A 82 -4.87 13.70 0.88
C TYR A 82 -4.96 13.20 2.33
N ARG A 83 -5.98 13.61 3.07
CA ARG A 83 -6.25 13.08 4.41
C ARG A 83 -6.61 11.61 4.36
N ALA A 84 -7.45 11.20 3.39
CA ALA A 84 -7.78 9.80 3.19
C ALA A 84 -6.54 8.97 2.84
N ILE A 85 -5.65 9.47 1.98
CA ILE A 85 -4.37 8.82 1.65
C ILE A 85 -3.52 8.63 2.91
N CYS A 86 -3.32 9.69 3.68
CA CYS A 86 -2.51 9.62 4.90
C CYS A 86 -3.10 8.64 5.92
N MET A 87 -4.41 8.65 6.13
CA MET A 87 -5.09 7.75 7.06
C MET A 87 -5.03 6.30 6.62
N THR A 88 -5.27 6.01 5.33
CA THR A 88 -5.24 4.65 4.80
C THR A 88 -3.84 4.07 4.84
N ILE A 89 -2.84 4.81 4.39
CA ILE A 89 -1.45 4.34 4.35
C ILE A 89 -0.87 4.20 5.76
N SER A 90 -1.11 5.15 6.66
CA SER A 90 -0.64 5.06 8.04
C SER A 90 -1.34 3.94 8.81
N GLY A 91 -2.64 3.77 8.62
CA GLY A 91 -3.40 2.66 9.22
C GLY A 91 -2.91 1.30 8.73
N ALA A 92 -2.65 1.14 7.45
CA ALA A 92 -2.07 -0.06 6.88
C ALA A 92 -0.66 -0.34 7.43
N GLY A 93 0.18 0.70 7.54
CA GLY A 93 1.53 0.61 8.09
C GLY A 93 1.54 0.17 9.56
N LEU A 94 0.71 0.78 10.40
CA LEU A 94 0.53 0.38 11.79
C LEU A 94 -0.01 -1.04 11.90
N GLY A 95 -0.98 -1.41 11.07
CA GLY A 95 -1.54 -2.75 11.02
C GLY A 95 -0.48 -3.81 10.67
N MET A 96 0.41 -3.51 9.74
CA MET A 96 1.53 -4.41 9.38
C MET A 96 2.54 -4.55 10.52
N LEU A 97 2.87 -3.48 11.24
CA LEU A 97 3.73 -3.56 12.43
C LEU A 97 3.09 -4.44 13.51
N ILE A 98 1.80 -4.27 13.77
CA ILE A 98 1.06 -5.07 14.75
C ILE A 98 0.98 -6.53 14.28
N GLN A 99 0.81 -6.78 12.98
CA GLN A 99 0.71 -8.12 12.39
C GLN A 99 2.00 -8.95 12.56
N SER A 100 3.15 -8.32 12.79
CA SER A 100 4.40 -9.01 13.07
C SER A 100 4.48 -9.64 14.47
N ILE A 101 3.58 -9.27 15.39
CA ILE A 101 3.63 -9.68 16.80
C ILE A 101 2.90 -11.00 17.10
N PRO A 102 1.69 -11.31 16.51
CA PRO A 102 0.93 -12.48 16.90
C PRO A 102 1.65 -13.82 16.65
N ASP A 103 1.57 -14.73 17.62
CA ASP A 103 2.01 -16.11 17.48
C ASP A 103 0.86 -17.06 17.08
N SER A 104 -0.34 -16.52 16.90
CA SER A 104 -1.57 -17.25 16.59
C SER A 104 -2.07 -16.88 15.19
N ILE A 105 -2.50 -17.89 14.43
CA ILE A 105 -3.11 -17.71 13.11
C ILE A 105 -4.39 -16.88 13.17
N PHE A 106 -5.21 -17.06 14.21
CA PHE A 106 -6.44 -16.28 14.37
C PHE A 106 -6.16 -14.78 14.47
N TRP A 107 -5.23 -14.39 15.33
CA TRP A 107 -4.86 -12.96 15.49
C TRP A 107 -4.13 -12.41 14.28
N PHE A 108 -3.30 -13.24 13.62
CA PHE A 108 -2.69 -12.87 12.33
C PHE A 108 -3.78 -12.57 11.28
N GLY A 109 -4.81 -13.42 11.20
CA GLY A 109 -5.94 -13.21 10.29
C GLY A 109 -6.75 -11.95 10.61
N VAL A 110 -6.97 -11.65 11.90
CA VAL A 110 -7.63 -10.41 12.33
C VAL A 110 -6.83 -9.18 11.92
N CYS A 111 -5.51 -9.20 12.12
CA CYS A 111 -4.63 -8.13 11.68
C CYS A 111 -4.63 -7.98 10.16
N GLN A 112 -4.64 -9.08 9.41
CA GLN A 112 -4.73 -9.06 7.94
C GLN A 112 -6.04 -8.41 7.47
N ALA A 113 -7.15 -8.71 8.11
CA ALA A 113 -8.43 -8.07 7.80
C ALA A 113 -8.39 -6.56 8.07
N MET A 114 -7.80 -6.13 9.18
CA MET A 114 -7.61 -4.71 9.49
C MET A 114 -6.73 -4.00 8.45
N VAL A 115 -5.59 -4.59 8.08
CA VAL A 115 -4.70 -4.05 7.05
C VAL A 115 -5.43 -3.93 5.71
N SER A 116 -6.21 -4.93 5.33
CA SER A 116 -6.99 -4.92 4.09
C SER A 116 -8.04 -3.82 4.07
N CYS A 117 -8.68 -3.55 5.22
CA CYS A 117 -9.64 -2.44 5.36
C CYS A 117 -9.00 -1.07 5.05
N PHE A 118 -7.75 -0.88 5.42
CA PHE A 118 -7.03 0.37 5.13
C PHE A 118 -6.46 0.41 3.70
N ILE A 119 -5.84 -0.68 3.23
CA ILE A 119 -5.21 -0.73 1.91
C ILE A 119 -6.24 -0.51 0.79
N VAL A 120 -7.44 -1.05 0.93
CA VAL A 120 -8.48 -0.93 -0.10
C VAL A 120 -8.88 0.51 -0.37
N GLY A 121 -8.75 1.39 0.62
CA GLY A 121 -9.05 2.81 0.48
C GLY A 121 -7.91 3.62 -0.13
N ALA A 122 -6.69 3.11 -0.15
CA ALA A 122 -5.51 3.86 -0.59
C ALA A 122 -5.51 4.14 -2.10
N ASN A 123 -5.71 3.14 -2.94
CA ASN A 123 -5.70 3.30 -4.40
C ASN A 123 -6.78 4.25 -4.92
N PRO A 124 -8.06 4.14 -4.53
CA PRO A 124 -9.09 5.10 -4.92
C PRO A 124 -8.76 6.53 -4.49
N SER A 125 -8.19 6.71 -3.31
CA SER A 125 -7.79 8.01 -2.80
C SER A 125 -6.63 8.62 -3.60
N LEU A 126 -5.63 7.80 -3.96
CA LEU A 126 -4.53 8.20 -4.84
C LEU A 126 -5.04 8.59 -6.24
N ASN A 127 -5.94 7.80 -6.81
CA ASN A 127 -6.53 8.08 -8.12
C ASN A 127 -7.29 9.41 -8.12
N ALA A 128 -8.09 9.67 -7.09
CA ALA A 128 -8.82 10.91 -6.95
C ALA A 128 -7.88 12.12 -6.76
N ALA A 129 -6.82 11.97 -5.98
CA ALA A 129 -5.81 13.01 -5.83
C ALA A 129 -5.06 13.28 -7.14
N LEU A 130 -4.73 12.24 -7.90
CA LEU A 130 -4.07 12.36 -9.20
C LEU A 130 -4.94 13.15 -10.20
N VAL A 131 -6.23 12.87 -10.26
CA VAL A 131 -7.18 13.62 -11.09
C VAL A 131 -7.22 15.10 -10.70
N LYS A 132 -7.22 15.40 -9.40
CA LYS A 132 -7.27 16.78 -8.91
C LYS A 132 -6.01 17.59 -9.20
N CYS A 133 -4.84 16.97 -9.16
CA CYS A 133 -3.57 17.69 -9.39
C CYS A 133 -3.15 17.74 -10.86
N THR A 134 -3.95 17.14 -11.78
CA THR A 134 -3.57 16.97 -13.19
C THR A 134 -4.57 17.66 -14.11
N PRO A 135 -4.11 18.49 -15.07
CA PRO A 135 -4.97 19.06 -16.11
C PRO A 135 -5.67 17.97 -16.93
N GLU A 136 -6.87 18.25 -17.42
CA GLU A 136 -7.67 17.30 -18.21
C GLU A 136 -6.93 16.72 -19.40
N SER A 137 -6.18 17.56 -20.11
CA SER A 137 -5.37 17.15 -21.27
C SER A 137 -4.24 16.19 -20.95
N PHE A 138 -3.81 16.11 -19.70
CA PHE A 138 -2.69 15.27 -19.27
C PHE A 138 -3.14 14.03 -18.46
N ARG A 139 -4.41 13.92 -18.06
CA ARG A 139 -4.91 12.82 -17.20
C ARG A 139 -4.59 11.43 -17.71
N GLY A 140 -4.81 11.18 -19.00
CA GLY A 140 -4.50 9.86 -19.58
C GLY A 140 -3.02 9.49 -19.43
N ARG A 141 -2.13 10.44 -19.65
CA ARG A 141 -0.68 10.25 -19.48
C ARG A 141 -0.29 10.09 -18.00
N ALA A 142 -0.93 10.84 -17.11
CA ALA A 142 -0.72 10.71 -15.67
C ALA A 142 -1.10 9.32 -15.15
N PHE A 143 -2.24 8.78 -15.59
CA PHE A 143 -2.63 7.40 -15.26
C PHE A 143 -1.70 6.36 -15.89
N GLY A 144 -1.20 6.60 -17.10
CA GLY A 144 -0.16 5.77 -17.70
C GLY A 144 1.11 5.72 -16.85
N LEU A 145 1.57 6.88 -16.37
CA LEU A 145 2.72 6.97 -15.47
C LEU A 145 2.46 6.29 -14.12
N SER A 146 1.27 6.46 -13.54
CA SER A 146 0.92 5.80 -12.29
C SER A 146 0.88 4.28 -12.42
N ASN A 147 0.34 3.77 -13.54
CA ASN A 147 0.36 2.34 -13.83
C ASN A 147 1.79 1.82 -14.00
N THR A 148 2.65 2.56 -14.69
CA THR A 148 4.08 2.22 -14.82
C THR A 148 4.75 2.15 -13.46
N ALA A 149 4.51 3.12 -12.59
CA ALA A 149 5.04 3.14 -11.23
C ALA A 149 4.56 1.92 -10.42
N GLN A 150 3.29 1.55 -10.51
CA GLN A 150 2.75 0.36 -9.87
C GLN A 150 3.42 -0.93 -10.40
N GLN A 151 3.59 -1.05 -11.71
CA GLN A 151 4.24 -2.22 -12.29
C GLN A 151 5.71 -2.35 -11.86
N MET A 152 6.43 -1.23 -11.77
CA MET A 152 7.80 -1.23 -11.23
C MET A 152 7.81 -1.69 -9.75
N GLY A 153 6.87 -1.21 -8.94
CA GLY A 153 6.68 -1.68 -7.57
C GLY A 153 6.41 -3.18 -7.49
N SER A 154 5.55 -3.69 -8.38
CA SER A 154 5.23 -5.12 -8.47
C SER A 154 6.43 -6.00 -8.84
N MET A 155 7.37 -5.47 -9.61
CA MET A 155 8.61 -6.18 -9.94
C MET A 155 9.62 -6.19 -8.79
N ILE A 156 9.78 -5.05 -8.13
CA ILE A 156 10.79 -4.87 -7.08
C ILE A 156 10.35 -5.49 -5.75
N GLY A 157 9.06 -5.43 -5.42
CA GLY A 157 8.52 -5.92 -4.14
C GLY A 157 8.92 -7.36 -3.81
N PRO A 158 8.62 -8.36 -4.66
CA PRO A 158 8.99 -9.75 -4.39
C PRO A 158 10.51 -9.97 -4.31
N LEU A 159 11.31 -9.22 -5.06
CA LEU A 159 12.78 -9.31 -4.99
C LEU A 159 13.29 -8.82 -3.63
N LEU A 160 12.73 -7.73 -3.11
CA LEU A 160 13.08 -7.22 -1.77
C LEU A 160 12.70 -8.22 -0.67
N SER A 161 11.50 -8.82 -0.74
CA SER A 161 11.08 -9.81 0.25
C SER A 161 11.94 -11.07 0.20
N ALA A 162 12.33 -11.54 -0.97
CA ALA A 162 13.26 -12.65 -1.14
C ALA A 162 14.61 -12.35 -0.49
N GLY A 163 15.18 -11.16 -0.74
CA GLY A 163 16.43 -10.72 -0.13
C GLY A 163 16.34 -10.60 1.40
N ILE A 164 15.25 -10.06 1.92
CA ILE A 164 15.03 -9.92 3.36
C ILE A 164 14.92 -11.28 4.03
N THR A 165 14.13 -12.20 3.48
CA THR A 165 13.89 -13.53 4.07
C THR A 165 15.11 -14.45 4.03
N GLU A 166 16.09 -14.16 3.16
CA GLU A 166 17.35 -14.90 3.13
C GLU A 166 18.24 -14.60 4.34
N PHE A 167 18.26 -13.34 4.80
CA PHE A 167 19.16 -12.86 5.85
C PHE A 167 18.47 -12.59 7.19
N MET A 168 17.14 -12.47 7.21
CA MET A 168 16.35 -12.06 8.36
C MET A 168 15.12 -12.97 8.54
N PRO A 169 14.54 -13.03 9.75
CA PRO A 169 13.28 -13.74 9.99
C PRO A 169 12.14 -13.19 9.11
N ILE A 170 11.18 -14.04 8.77
CA ILE A 170 10.05 -13.68 7.89
C ILE A 170 9.24 -12.50 8.43
N TYR A 171 9.04 -12.39 9.74
CA TYR A 171 8.28 -11.29 10.34
C TYR A 171 8.91 -9.92 10.09
N MET A 172 10.21 -9.85 9.79
CA MET A 172 10.89 -8.60 9.44
C MET A 172 10.35 -7.96 8.16
N VAL A 173 9.80 -8.74 7.24
CA VAL A 173 9.14 -8.22 6.04
C VAL A 173 7.96 -7.33 6.42
N TYR A 174 7.14 -7.74 7.38
CA TYR A 174 6.02 -6.96 7.89
C TYR A 174 6.46 -5.69 8.60
N ILE A 175 7.50 -5.78 9.41
CA ILE A 175 8.07 -4.62 10.12
C ILE A 175 8.60 -3.59 9.14
N LEU A 176 9.41 -4.01 8.18
CA LEU A 176 9.98 -3.11 7.16
C LEU A 176 8.89 -2.51 6.27
N ALA A 177 7.91 -3.32 5.85
CA ALA A 177 6.75 -2.85 5.10
C ALA A 177 5.96 -1.79 5.87
N GLY A 178 5.70 -2.03 7.15
CA GLY A 178 5.01 -1.09 8.02
C GLY A 178 5.76 0.24 8.18
N ILE A 179 7.07 0.18 8.40
CA ILE A 179 7.93 1.37 8.51
C ILE A 179 7.93 2.17 7.20
N VAL A 180 8.04 1.50 6.07
CA VAL A 180 8.03 2.16 4.75
C VAL A 180 6.70 2.86 4.50
N LEU A 181 5.56 2.23 4.83
CA LEU A 181 4.25 2.84 4.67
C LEU A 181 4.04 4.03 5.61
N LEU A 182 4.51 3.95 6.86
CA LEU A 182 4.45 5.09 7.79
C LEU A 182 5.31 6.26 7.31
N TYR A 183 6.49 5.98 6.77
CA TYR A 183 7.33 7.00 6.15
C TYR A 183 6.66 7.65 4.93
N LEU A 184 6.02 6.83 4.08
CA LEU A 184 5.27 7.33 2.94
C LEU A 184 4.10 8.22 3.36
N ALA A 185 3.34 7.83 4.39
CA ALA A 185 2.25 8.61 4.95
C ALA A 185 2.76 9.97 5.48
N TRP A 186 3.88 9.97 6.16
CA TRP A 186 4.51 11.20 6.64
C TRP A 186 4.92 12.12 5.49
N ARG A 187 5.53 11.58 4.43
CA ARG A 187 5.89 12.36 3.23
C ARG A 187 4.67 12.95 2.54
N MET A 188 3.60 12.19 2.41
CA MET A 188 2.35 12.67 1.81
C MET A 188 1.72 13.79 2.65
N TYR A 189 1.77 13.68 3.96
CA TYR A 189 1.31 14.72 4.87
C TYR A 189 2.12 16.02 4.71
N GLN A 190 3.43 15.92 4.63
CA GLN A 190 4.31 17.08 4.39
C GLN A 190 4.03 17.73 3.03
N ALA A 191 3.85 16.95 1.97
CA ALA A 191 3.51 17.46 0.65
C ALA A 191 2.16 18.19 0.65
N HIS A 192 1.18 17.69 1.40
CA HIS A 192 -0.12 18.35 1.56
C HIS A 192 0.00 19.70 2.30
N LEU A 193 0.75 19.76 3.39
CA LEU A 193 0.98 21.01 4.13
C LEU A 193 1.61 22.08 3.24
N HIS A 194 2.60 21.73 2.42
CA HIS A 194 3.21 22.66 1.49
C HIS A 194 2.26 23.15 0.39
N SER A 195 1.30 22.33 -0.02
CA SER A 195 0.31 22.73 -1.05
C SER A 195 -0.77 23.67 -0.50
N VAL A 196 -1.02 23.65 0.79
CA VAL A 196 -2.01 24.52 1.45
C VAL A 196 -1.39 25.87 1.85
N SER A 197 -0.06 25.93 1.96
CA SER A 197 0.67 27.16 2.31
C SER A 197 1.02 28.04 1.11
N LEU A 198 0.72 27.60 -0.12
CA LEU A 198 0.85 28.35 -1.38
C LEU A 198 -0.52 28.73 -1.92
#